data_b773795fe7e981af28af551e10b0f09e
#
_entry.id   b773795fe7e981af28af551e10b0f09e
#
_cell.length_a   1.000
_cell.length_b   1.000
_cell.length_c   1.000
_cell.angle_alpha   90.00
_cell.angle_beta   90.00
_cell.angle_gamma   90.00
#
_symmetry.space_group_name_H-M   'P 1'
#
loop_
_entity.id
_entity.type
_entity.pdbx_description
1 polymer ?
#
loop_
_entity_poly.entity_id
_entity_poly.type
_entity_poly.pdbx_seq_one_letter_code
_entity_poly.pdbx_strand_id
1 'polypeptide(L)'
;MDEPVRQSYRPDVSFDGGDLDCGSGLLLLIRRHIDPLARGQILEVRSTELSVEQDLPSWCRLTGNELVSSSRNAGTWSFLVCKGSLAEKSESPAPTQPKLGAVRHVEETGISARASKPASILAIAPLSVMGIGSWPRPRWMLQAMHEHVEGRLGDAEFQATADDAVRLSVEAQLRSAVDIVTDGEQRRDNYASFVGGLLENCQLIPLTDLLPLVDDPEEFEKELLSLDVPASEVRHPAVFGKLRRGRPLAAHELEFTQSLTDRPVKIALPGPYLLTRIMWMECISDKVYATREELAGDIVQILREELHELLSAGAALVQFDEPVLTEVVFTGAKNSRSFMCGALSEKGSAEHELAFARELINQVVADVPLHRTAIHVCRGNWTRDESAALSGDYLPLVPTLKALNVGNYLLELCTPRAGEMEALKDLPQDRRVGIGLVNPKTEIVESLEEIIAKAKKAADLFGADRIFLNPDCGFATFADNPVCSSRLAEAKLSALARAAEILRAR
;
A
#
# COMPACT_ATOMS: atom_id res chain seq x y z
N MET A 1 -7.25 -57.48 16.97
CA MET A 1 -6.97 -56.06 17.14
C MET A 1 -6.54 -55.56 15.77
N ASP A 2 -7.51 -55.00 15.03
CA ASP A 2 -7.26 -54.49 13.68
C ASP A 2 -6.38 -53.22 13.78
N GLU A 3 -5.24 -53.22 13.13
CA GLU A 3 -4.44 -52.03 12.92
C GLU A 3 -5.28 -51.01 12.12
N PRO A 4 -5.32 -49.75 12.51
CA PRO A 4 -6.03 -48.77 11.72
C PRO A 4 -5.32 -48.63 10.36
N VAL A 5 -6.06 -48.81 9.29
CA VAL A 5 -5.62 -48.56 7.90
C VAL A 5 -5.11 -47.13 7.85
N ARG A 6 -3.78 -46.92 7.74
CA ARG A 6 -3.21 -45.60 7.47
C ARG A 6 -3.68 -45.16 6.10
N GLN A 7 -4.67 -44.26 6.06
CA GLN A 7 -5.04 -43.57 4.82
C GLN A 7 -3.80 -42.81 4.33
N SER A 8 -3.24 -43.24 3.19
CA SER A 8 -2.14 -42.55 2.54
C SER A 8 -2.73 -41.38 1.76
N TYR A 9 -2.58 -40.16 2.29
CA TYR A 9 -2.96 -38.96 1.58
C TYR A 9 -1.90 -38.64 0.52
N ARG A 10 -2.35 -38.31 -0.69
CA ARG A 10 -1.46 -37.87 -1.77
C ARG A 10 -1.38 -36.34 -1.78
N PRO A 11 -0.19 -35.73 -1.73
CA PRO A 11 -0.05 -34.28 -1.82
C PRO A 11 -0.46 -33.79 -3.21
N ASP A 12 -1.10 -32.62 -3.24
CA ASP A 12 -1.42 -31.90 -4.46
C ASP A 12 -0.19 -31.11 -4.96
N VAL A 13 0.62 -30.60 -4.04
CA VAL A 13 1.88 -29.89 -4.29
C VAL A 13 2.94 -30.39 -3.30
N SER A 14 4.22 -30.41 -3.71
CA SER A 14 5.36 -30.73 -2.84
C SER A 14 6.49 -29.75 -3.08
N PHE A 15 7.19 -29.36 -2.00
CA PHE A 15 8.45 -28.63 -2.12
C PHE A 15 9.47 -29.11 -1.07
N ASP A 16 10.73 -28.78 -1.33
CA ASP A 16 11.84 -29.11 -0.46
C ASP A 16 12.36 -27.83 0.20
N GLY A 17 12.18 -27.72 1.53
CA GLY A 17 12.68 -26.61 2.35
C GLY A 17 14.14 -26.75 2.76
N GLY A 18 14.79 -27.89 2.44
CA GLY A 18 16.20 -28.13 2.76
C GLY A 18 16.45 -28.10 4.28
N ASP A 19 17.45 -27.34 4.66
CA ASP A 19 17.92 -27.14 6.03
C ASP A 19 17.38 -25.84 6.68
N LEU A 20 16.40 -25.19 6.04
CA LEU A 20 15.78 -23.98 6.60
C LEU A 20 14.92 -24.33 7.81
N ASP A 21 15.11 -23.61 8.91
CA ASP A 21 14.20 -23.60 10.04
C ASP A 21 13.04 -22.59 9.83
N CYS A 22 12.07 -22.60 10.73
CA CYS A 22 10.92 -21.70 10.66
C CYS A 22 11.31 -20.22 10.81
N GLY A 23 12.38 -19.91 11.57
CA GLY A 23 12.92 -18.57 11.76
C GLY A 23 13.76 -18.07 10.58
N SER A 24 14.32 -18.99 9.77
CA SER A 24 15.20 -18.67 8.64
C SER A 24 14.47 -18.62 7.29
N GLY A 25 13.13 -18.52 7.28
CA GLY A 25 12.36 -18.33 6.05
C GLY A 25 11.56 -19.53 5.57
N LEU A 26 11.60 -20.70 6.22
CA LEU A 26 10.79 -21.85 5.82
C LEU A 26 9.29 -21.55 5.80
N LEU A 27 8.77 -20.80 6.79
CA LEU A 27 7.36 -20.43 6.84
C LEU A 27 6.91 -19.61 5.62
N LEU A 28 7.77 -18.75 5.10
CA LEU A 28 7.49 -17.99 3.89
C LEU A 28 7.41 -18.89 2.65
N LEU A 29 8.28 -19.89 2.56
CA LEU A 29 8.20 -20.88 1.49
C LEU A 29 6.94 -21.75 1.62
N ILE A 30 6.53 -22.10 2.83
CA ILE A 30 5.27 -22.81 3.06
C ILE A 30 4.11 -21.95 2.57
N ARG A 31 4.06 -20.65 2.92
CA ARG A 31 3.04 -19.71 2.44
C ARG A 31 2.99 -19.64 0.92
N ARG A 32 4.14 -19.51 0.27
CA ARG A 32 4.23 -19.48 -1.19
C ARG A 32 3.51 -20.66 -1.86
N HIS A 33 3.58 -21.85 -1.23
CA HIS A 33 3.03 -23.08 -1.81
C HIS A 33 1.63 -23.40 -1.32
N ILE A 34 1.24 -23.01 -0.09
CA ILE A 34 -0.06 -23.33 0.47
C ILE A 34 -1.13 -22.28 0.12
N ASP A 35 -0.75 -21.00 0.03
CA ASP A 35 -1.73 -19.93 -0.22
C ASP A 35 -2.42 -20.06 -1.58
N PRO A 36 -1.77 -20.49 -2.67
CA PRO A 36 -2.44 -20.74 -3.95
C PRO A 36 -3.36 -21.97 -3.96
N LEU A 37 -3.26 -22.86 -2.98
CA LEU A 37 -4.07 -24.08 -2.93
C LEU A 37 -5.55 -23.73 -2.57
N ALA A 38 -6.47 -24.55 -3.05
CA ALA A 38 -7.85 -24.51 -2.56
C ALA A 38 -7.94 -25.17 -1.18
N ARG A 39 -8.94 -24.77 -0.37
CA ARG A 39 -9.21 -25.41 0.93
C ARG A 39 -9.44 -26.93 0.73
N GLY A 40 -8.85 -27.73 1.62
CA GLY A 40 -8.87 -29.20 1.51
C GLY A 40 -7.78 -29.81 0.63
N GLN A 41 -6.97 -29.01 -0.08
CA GLN A 41 -5.78 -29.50 -0.80
C GLN A 41 -4.57 -29.62 0.14
N ILE A 42 -3.64 -30.50 -0.23
CA ILE A 42 -2.54 -30.92 0.63
C ILE A 42 -1.20 -30.51 0.03
N LEU A 43 -0.41 -29.79 0.86
CA LEU A 43 0.98 -29.48 0.61
C LEU A 43 1.89 -30.48 1.31
N GLU A 44 2.88 -31.03 0.62
CA GLU A 44 4.01 -31.74 1.25
C GLU A 44 5.19 -30.79 1.43
N VAL A 45 5.63 -30.65 2.68
CA VAL A 45 6.85 -29.92 3.06
C VAL A 45 7.92 -30.94 3.42
N ARG A 46 9.02 -30.97 2.69
CA ARG A 46 10.21 -31.79 3.04
C ARG A 46 11.25 -30.90 3.68
N SER A 47 11.86 -31.37 4.79
CA SER A 47 12.89 -30.62 5.50
C SER A 47 13.90 -31.59 6.15
N THR A 48 15.14 -31.16 6.24
CA THR A 48 16.20 -31.86 7.01
C THR A 48 16.41 -31.20 8.38
N GLU A 49 15.82 -30.03 8.64
CA GLU A 49 15.94 -29.28 9.89
C GLU A 49 15.06 -29.89 11.01
N LEU A 50 15.64 -30.10 12.20
CA LEU A 50 14.99 -30.80 13.29
C LEU A 50 13.92 -29.96 14.01
N SER A 51 14.10 -28.64 14.09
CA SER A 51 13.17 -27.75 14.78
C SER A 51 11.79 -27.71 14.12
N VAL A 52 11.72 -28.00 12.83
CA VAL A 52 10.48 -27.98 12.04
C VAL A 52 9.44 -28.97 12.58
N GLU A 53 9.87 -30.09 13.17
CA GLU A 53 8.97 -31.05 13.80
C GLU A 53 8.15 -30.44 14.95
N GLN A 54 8.72 -29.48 15.67
CA GLN A 54 8.09 -28.83 16.82
C GLN A 54 7.29 -27.58 16.41
N ASP A 55 7.83 -26.81 15.46
CA ASP A 55 7.30 -25.50 15.09
C ASP A 55 6.14 -25.58 14.11
N LEU A 56 6.24 -26.45 13.07
CA LEU A 56 5.23 -26.54 12.04
C LEU A 56 3.83 -26.92 12.53
N PRO A 57 3.65 -27.84 13.54
CA PRO A 57 2.34 -28.11 14.10
C PRO A 57 1.71 -26.88 14.79
N SER A 58 2.54 -26.04 15.40
CA SER A 58 2.09 -24.82 16.07
C SER A 58 1.66 -23.78 15.04
N TRP A 59 2.46 -23.59 14.00
CA TRP A 59 2.12 -22.73 12.87
C TRP A 59 0.81 -23.16 12.18
N CYS A 60 0.64 -24.45 11.91
CA CYS A 60 -0.60 -24.97 11.32
C CYS A 60 -1.83 -24.60 12.15
N ARG A 61 -1.76 -24.76 13.49
CA ARG A 61 -2.87 -24.39 14.38
C ARG A 61 -3.17 -22.88 14.36
N LEU A 62 -2.11 -22.06 14.38
CA LEU A 62 -2.26 -20.59 14.36
C LEU A 62 -2.87 -20.07 13.06
N THR A 63 -2.55 -20.73 11.94
CA THR A 63 -2.98 -20.31 10.60
C THR A 63 -4.26 -21.00 10.11
N GLY A 64 -4.88 -21.85 10.96
CA GLY A 64 -6.09 -22.57 10.61
C GLY A 64 -5.90 -23.66 9.56
N ASN A 65 -4.66 -24.16 9.39
CA ASN A 65 -4.33 -25.29 8.54
C ASN A 65 -4.24 -26.59 9.38
N GLU A 66 -4.46 -27.74 8.75
CA GLU A 66 -4.39 -29.03 9.42
C GLU A 66 -3.10 -29.77 9.06
N LEU A 67 -2.28 -30.11 10.07
CA LEU A 67 -1.18 -31.05 9.88
C LEU A 67 -1.74 -32.48 9.80
N VAL A 68 -1.79 -33.03 8.60
CA VAL A 68 -2.40 -34.33 8.31
C VAL A 68 -1.50 -35.48 8.74
N SER A 69 -0.21 -35.37 8.46
CA SER A 69 0.77 -36.38 8.86
C SER A 69 2.20 -35.83 8.87
N SER A 70 3.04 -36.43 9.69
CA SER A 70 4.47 -36.24 9.66
C SER A 70 5.18 -37.61 9.58
N SER A 71 6.21 -37.70 8.78
CA SER A 71 7.02 -38.94 8.65
C SER A 71 8.48 -38.57 8.40
N ARG A 72 9.39 -39.44 8.86
CA ARG A 72 10.81 -39.23 8.65
C ARG A 72 11.41 -40.44 7.92
N ASN A 73 12.11 -40.16 6.83
CA ASN A 73 12.78 -41.19 6.04
C ASN A 73 14.20 -40.74 5.66
N ALA A 74 15.18 -41.57 5.95
CA ALA A 74 16.61 -41.33 5.64
C ALA A 74 17.12 -39.93 6.09
N GLY A 75 16.62 -39.41 7.23
CA GLY A 75 17.04 -38.13 7.78
C GLY A 75 16.20 -36.93 7.35
N THR A 76 15.34 -37.08 6.34
CA THR A 76 14.45 -36.05 5.83
C THR A 76 13.05 -36.21 6.40
N TRP A 77 12.46 -35.15 6.93
CA TRP A 77 11.06 -35.07 7.30
C TRP A 77 10.19 -34.83 6.08
N SER A 78 9.00 -35.41 6.08
CA SER A 78 7.91 -35.11 5.16
C SER A 78 6.68 -34.81 6.00
N PHE A 79 6.18 -33.56 5.89
CA PHE A 79 4.97 -33.09 6.56
C PHE A 79 3.89 -32.89 5.51
N LEU A 80 2.70 -33.45 5.72
CA LEU A 80 1.53 -33.18 4.89
C LEU A 80 0.64 -32.16 5.60
N VAL A 81 0.48 -31.00 5.00
CA VAL A 81 -0.29 -29.89 5.53
C VAL A 81 -1.50 -29.64 4.62
N CYS A 82 -2.71 -29.77 5.15
CA CYS A 82 -3.93 -29.44 4.44
C CYS A 82 -4.25 -27.94 4.62
N LYS A 83 -4.54 -27.24 3.54
CA LYS A 83 -5.08 -25.87 3.62
C LYS A 83 -6.49 -25.90 4.18
N GLY A 84 -6.68 -25.30 5.36
CA GLY A 84 -7.90 -25.49 6.14
C GLY A 84 -7.97 -26.88 6.75
N SER A 85 -9.09 -27.58 6.60
CA SER A 85 -9.30 -28.93 7.15
C SER A 85 -9.59 -29.96 6.05
N LEU A 86 -9.14 -31.22 6.27
CA LEU A 86 -9.49 -32.35 5.42
C LEU A 86 -10.99 -32.62 5.32
N ALA A 87 -11.76 -32.26 6.37
CA ALA A 87 -13.21 -32.36 6.36
C ALA A 87 -13.86 -31.50 5.26
N GLU A 88 -13.24 -30.38 4.92
CA GLU A 88 -13.73 -29.47 3.87
C GLU A 88 -13.62 -30.07 2.46
N LYS A 89 -12.70 -31.02 2.26
CA LYS A 89 -12.57 -31.74 0.98
C LYS A 89 -13.76 -32.67 0.70
N SER A 90 -14.44 -33.15 1.75
CA SER A 90 -15.60 -34.01 1.63
C SER A 90 -16.92 -33.25 1.43
N GLU A 91 -16.93 -31.94 1.74
CA GLU A 91 -18.09 -31.07 1.64
C GLU A 91 -18.11 -30.21 0.37
N SER A 92 -17.07 -30.26 -0.48
CA SER A 92 -17.12 -29.61 -1.77
C SER A 92 -18.20 -30.29 -2.64
N PRO A 93 -19.41 -29.73 -2.74
CA PRO A 93 -20.32 -30.16 -3.79
C PRO A 93 -19.62 -29.79 -5.10
N ALA A 94 -19.71 -30.67 -6.09
CA ALA A 94 -19.49 -30.26 -7.48
C ALA A 94 -20.16 -28.91 -7.69
N PRO A 95 -19.54 -27.93 -8.41
CA PRO A 95 -20.07 -26.59 -8.56
C PRO A 95 -21.52 -26.71 -9.11
N THR A 96 -22.46 -26.82 -8.23
CA THR A 96 -23.86 -26.52 -8.51
C THR A 96 -23.84 -25.01 -8.65
N GLN A 97 -23.76 -24.56 -9.90
CA GLN A 97 -24.20 -23.22 -10.23
C GLN A 97 -25.47 -22.96 -9.44
N PRO A 98 -25.52 -21.97 -8.55
CA PRO A 98 -26.77 -21.56 -7.97
C PRO A 98 -27.62 -21.27 -9.19
N LYS A 99 -28.75 -21.97 -9.34
CA LYS A 99 -29.85 -21.50 -10.19
C LYS A 99 -30.31 -20.22 -9.51
N LEU A 100 -29.62 -19.12 -9.77
CA LEU A 100 -30.20 -17.81 -9.65
C LEU A 100 -31.48 -17.87 -10.45
N GLY A 101 -32.61 -17.79 -9.76
CA GLY A 101 -33.90 -17.58 -10.39
C GLY A 101 -33.66 -16.45 -11.39
N ALA A 102 -34.11 -16.69 -12.63
CA ALA A 102 -33.86 -15.78 -13.73
C ALA A 102 -33.99 -14.33 -13.25
N VAL A 103 -32.85 -13.69 -13.00
CA VAL A 103 -32.79 -12.24 -12.87
C VAL A 103 -33.30 -11.78 -14.22
N ARG A 104 -34.53 -11.22 -14.25
CA ARG A 104 -34.98 -10.50 -15.43
C ARG A 104 -33.84 -9.54 -15.72
N HIS A 105 -33.22 -9.73 -16.89
CA HIS A 105 -32.38 -8.68 -17.45
C HIS A 105 -33.26 -7.43 -17.42
N VAL A 106 -32.97 -6.54 -16.49
CA VAL A 106 -33.35 -5.16 -16.67
C VAL A 106 -32.50 -4.79 -17.87
N GLU A 107 -33.16 -4.60 -19.02
CA GLU A 107 -32.55 -3.99 -20.19
C GLU A 107 -31.82 -2.79 -19.61
N GLU A 108 -30.47 -2.77 -19.73
CA GLU A 108 -29.67 -1.61 -19.47
C GLU A 108 -30.28 -0.48 -20.30
N THR A 109 -31.18 0.28 -19.67
CA THR A 109 -31.58 1.58 -20.22
C THR A 109 -30.30 2.37 -20.28
N GLY A 110 -29.74 2.46 -21.48
CA GLY A 110 -28.43 2.92 -21.82
C GLY A 110 -28.00 4.10 -20.99
N ILE A 111 -27.24 3.83 -19.95
CA ILE A 111 -26.16 4.72 -19.55
C ILE A 111 -25.18 4.58 -20.71
N SER A 112 -25.37 5.42 -21.71
CA SER A 112 -24.43 5.59 -22.80
C SER A 112 -23.04 5.66 -22.15
N ALA A 113 -22.23 4.62 -22.35
CA ALA A 113 -20.82 4.72 -22.05
C ALA A 113 -20.38 6.02 -22.72
N ARG A 114 -20.12 7.05 -21.93
CA ARG A 114 -19.53 8.28 -22.45
C ARG A 114 -18.26 7.83 -23.13
N ALA A 115 -18.27 7.88 -24.46
CA ALA A 115 -17.07 7.63 -25.23
C ALA A 115 -16.01 8.51 -24.61
N SER A 116 -14.95 7.87 -24.06
CA SER A 116 -13.84 8.56 -23.47
C SER A 116 -13.26 9.49 -24.54
N LYS A 117 -13.66 10.77 -24.49
CA LYS A 117 -12.88 11.79 -25.17
C LYS A 117 -11.50 11.68 -24.56
N PRO A 118 -10.41 11.67 -25.36
CA PRO A 118 -9.09 11.88 -24.81
C PRO A 118 -9.19 13.16 -23.99
N ALA A 119 -9.13 13.05 -22.67
CA ALA A 119 -9.30 14.16 -21.78
C ALA A 119 -8.23 15.17 -22.18
N SER A 120 -8.65 16.35 -22.61
CA SER A 120 -7.73 17.48 -22.68
C SER A 120 -7.15 17.57 -21.28
N ILE A 121 -5.83 17.33 -21.13
CA ILE A 121 -5.16 17.30 -19.84
C ILE A 121 -5.43 18.65 -19.20
N LEU A 122 -6.38 18.69 -18.24
CA LEU A 122 -6.76 19.91 -17.58
C LEU A 122 -5.56 20.37 -16.74
N ALA A 123 -5.07 21.55 -17.05
CA ALA A 123 -3.98 22.16 -16.28
C ALA A 123 -4.46 22.35 -14.82
N ILE A 124 -3.69 21.84 -13.88
CA ILE A 124 -4.00 22.02 -12.46
C ILE A 124 -3.76 23.47 -12.08
N ALA A 125 -4.82 24.18 -11.68
CA ALA A 125 -4.77 25.60 -11.33
C ALA A 125 -3.99 25.83 -10.01
N PRO A 126 -3.45 27.04 -9.78
CA PRO A 126 -2.97 27.44 -8.47
C PRO A 126 -4.04 27.34 -7.39
N LEU A 127 -3.60 27.12 -6.16
CA LEU A 127 -4.50 26.95 -4.99
C LEU A 127 -5.50 25.79 -5.14
N SER A 128 -5.28 24.87 -6.07
CA SER A 128 -6.13 23.68 -6.19
C SER A 128 -6.11 22.83 -4.93
N VAL A 129 -7.27 22.28 -4.60
CA VAL A 129 -7.48 21.41 -3.45
C VAL A 129 -7.52 19.96 -3.90
N MET A 130 -6.79 19.09 -3.20
CA MET A 130 -6.78 17.65 -3.45
C MET A 130 -6.59 16.86 -2.16
N GLY A 131 -7.11 15.64 -2.10
CA GLY A 131 -6.72 14.63 -1.11
C GLY A 131 -5.31 14.07 -1.41
N ILE A 132 -4.69 13.37 -0.46
CA ILE A 132 -3.41 12.68 -0.71
C ILE A 132 -3.66 11.40 -1.53
N GLY A 133 -4.59 10.56 -1.13
CA GLY A 133 -4.92 9.31 -1.84
C GLY A 133 -6.08 8.61 -1.14
N SER A 134 -5.80 7.93 -0.05
CA SER A 134 -6.71 7.05 0.64
C SER A 134 -7.90 7.75 1.28
N TRP A 135 -9.06 7.11 1.18
CA TRP A 135 -10.34 7.50 1.76
C TRP A 135 -10.86 6.38 2.66
N PRO A 136 -11.52 6.69 3.80
CA PRO A 136 -12.07 5.68 4.70
C PRO A 136 -13.05 4.75 3.99
N ARG A 137 -12.79 3.45 4.07
CA ARG A 137 -13.59 2.43 3.39
C ARG A 137 -14.87 2.15 4.15
N PRO A 138 -16.00 1.90 3.46
CA PRO A 138 -17.21 1.37 4.10
C PRO A 138 -16.95 -0.01 4.72
N ARG A 139 -17.65 -0.34 5.80
CA ARG A 139 -17.48 -1.63 6.49
C ARG A 139 -17.71 -2.85 5.59
N TRP A 140 -18.69 -2.77 4.69
CA TRP A 140 -18.96 -3.84 3.74
C TRP A 140 -17.82 -4.01 2.72
N MET A 141 -17.08 -2.94 2.39
CA MET A 141 -15.89 -3.04 1.56
C MET A 141 -14.73 -3.73 2.29
N LEU A 142 -14.53 -3.42 3.59
CA LEU A 142 -13.54 -4.12 4.41
C LEU A 142 -13.86 -5.62 4.49
N GLN A 143 -15.12 -5.97 4.71
CA GLN A 143 -15.55 -7.36 4.72
C GLN A 143 -15.27 -8.04 3.36
N ALA A 144 -15.59 -7.38 2.26
CA ALA A 144 -15.32 -7.90 0.91
C ALA A 144 -13.81 -8.10 0.67
N MET A 145 -12.95 -7.20 1.18
CA MET A 145 -11.49 -7.36 1.10
C MET A 145 -11.01 -8.59 1.85
N HIS A 146 -11.46 -8.81 3.08
CA HIS A 146 -11.12 -10.00 3.86
C HIS A 146 -11.59 -11.29 3.19
N GLU A 147 -12.84 -11.33 2.72
CA GLU A 147 -13.39 -12.50 2.02
C GLU A 147 -12.65 -12.79 0.70
N HIS A 148 -12.23 -11.73 0.00
CA HIS A 148 -11.44 -11.87 -1.24
C HIS A 148 -10.04 -12.43 -0.96
N VAL A 149 -9.33 -11.89 0.04
CA VAL A 149 -8.00 -12.37 0.45
C VAL A 149 -8.05 -13.83 0.93
N GLU A 150 -9.14 -14.22 1.59
CA GLU A 150 -9.36 -15.61 2.04
C GLU A 150 -9.88 -16.54 0.92
N GLY A 151 -10.09 -16.02 -0.28
CA GLY A 151 -10.58 -16.79 -1.44
C GLY A 151 -12.06 -17.18 -1.36
N ARG A 152 -12.84 -16.52 -0.48
CA ARG A 152 -14.30 -16.72 -0.37
C ARG A 152 -15.10 -15.83 -1.31
N LEU A 153 -14.54 -14.70 -1.72
CA LEU A 153 -15.13 -13.78 -2.71
C LEU A 153 -14.32 -13.79 -3.99
N GLY A 154 -14.96 -14.00 -5.13
CA GLY A 154 -14.31 -14.01 -6.44
C GLY A 154 -13.92 -12.62 -6.93
N ASP A 155 -12.92 -12.54 -7.83
CA ASP A 155 -12.40 -11.29 -8.39
C ASP A 155 -13.48 -10.37 -8.94
N ALA A 156 -14.41 -10.90 -9.75
CA ALA A 156 -15.45 -10.10 -10.39
C ALA A 156 -16.41 -9.46 -9.38
N GLU A 157 -16.78 -10.18 -8.33
CA GLU A 157 -17.66 -9.68 -7.27
C GLU A 157 -16.93 -8.67 -6.38
N PHE A 158 -15.67 -8.95 -6.07
CA PHE A 158 -14.81 -7.99 -5.38
C PHE A 158 -14.68 -6.67 -6.15
N GLN A 159 -14.40 -6.72 -7.46
CA GLN A 159 -14.29 -5.51 -8.28
C GLN A 159 -15.63 -4.73 -8.34
N ALA A 160 -16.76 -5.41 -8.50
CA ALA A 160 -18.07 -4.75 -8.49
C ALA A 160 -18.36 -4.06 -7.15
N THR A 161 -18.02 -4.73 -6.03
CA THR A 161 -18.15 -4.16 -4.70
C THR A 161 -17.23 -2.95 -4.52
N ALA A 162 -15.99 -3.04 -4.97
CA ALA A 162 -15.03 -1.94 -4.90
C ALA A 162 -15.45 -0.74 -5.78
N ASP A 163 -16.08 -0.99 -6.94
CA ASP A 163 -16.64 0.06 -7.78
C ASP A 163 -17.67 0.92 -7.04
N ASP A 164 -18.53 0.31 -6.23
CA ASP A 164 -19.50 1.04 -5.41
C ASP A 164 -18.81 1.87 -4.32
N ALA A 165 -17.75 1.34 -3.70
CA ALA A 165 -16.97 2.08 -2.72
C ALA A 165 -16.23 3.28 -3.36
N VAL A 166 -15.68 3.12 -4.56
CA VAL A 166 -15.06 4.22 -5.32
C VAL A 166 -16.10 5.29 -5.67
N ARG A 167 -17.31 4.92 -6.11
CA ARG A 167 -18.40 5.89 -6.36
C ARG A 167 -18.66 6.75 -5.13
N LEU A 168 -18.81 6.13 -3.96
CA LEU A 168 -19.03 6.86 -2.70
C LEU A 168 -17.87 7.79 -2.35
N SER A 169 -16.62 7.34 -2.52
CA SER A 169 -15.43 8.16 -2.28
C SER A 169 -15.37 9.36 -3.22
N VAL A 170 -15.58 9.16 -4.52
CA VAL A 170 -15.57 10.23 -5.53
C VAL A 170 -16.71 11.21 -5.27
N GLU A 171 -17.92 10.74 -4.99
CA GLU A 171 -19.05 11.62 -4.67
C GLU A 171 -18.78 12.49 -3.43
N ALA A 172 -18.18 11.93 -2.36
CA ALA A 172 -17.83 12.69 -1.17
C ALA A 172 -16.79 13.78 -1.49
N GLN A 173 -15.78 13.45 -2.29
CA GLN A 173 -14.78 14.41 -2.75
C GLN A 173 -15.42 15.54 -3.61
N LEU A 174 -16.35 15.18 -4.50
CA LEU A 174 -17.08 16.16 -5.32
C LEU A 174 -17.96 17.09 -4.47
N ARG A 175 -18.67 16.55 -3.46
CA ARG A 175 -19.44 17.35 -2.50
C ARG A 175 -18.55 18.27 -1.69
N SER A 176 -17.32 17.86 -1.40
CA SER A 176 -16.30 18.69 -0.73
C SER A 176 -15.73 19.79 -1.62
N ALA A 177 -16.13 19.86 -2.89
CA ALA A 177 -15.66 20.82 -3.89
C ALA A 177 -14.14 20.81 -4.13
N VAL A 178 -13.45 19.64 -3.95
CA VAL A 178 -12.03 19.50 -4.31
C VAL A 178 -11.83 19.69 -5.82
N ASP A 179 -10.70 20.21 -6.24
CA ASP A 179 -10.40 20.45 -7.66
C ASP A 179 -9.89 19.19 -8.37
N ILE A 180 -9.20 18.32 -7.63
CA ILE A 180 -8.59 17.10 -8.14
C ILE A 180 -9.06 15.94 -7.27
N VAL A 181 -9.56 14.87 -7.89
CA VAL A 181 -10.11 13.69 -7.22
C VAL A 181 -9.16 12.49 -7.30
N THR A 182 -9.34 11.56 -6.37
CA THR A 182 -8.71 10.23 -6.37
C THR A 182 -9.82 9.18 -6.30
N ASP A 183 -9.51 7.92 -6.61
CA ASP A 183 -10.40 6.78 -6.37
C ASP A 183 -10.61 6.47 -4.87
N GLY A 184 -9.81 7.10 -4.00
CA GLY A 184 -9.79 6.87 -2.56
C GLY A 184 -9.08 5.59 -2.16
N GLU A 185 -8.36 4.95 -3.07
CA GLU A 185 -7.61 3.70 -2.86
C GLU A 185 -8.51 2.58 -2.33
N GLN A 186 -9.77 2.55 -2.75
CA GLN A 186 -10.80 1.68 -2.17
C GLN A 186 -10.52 0.20 -2.40
N ARG A 187 -9.74 -0.16 -3.43
CA ARG A 187 -9.37 -1.53 -3.79
C ARG A 187 -8.14 -2.06 -3.05
N ARG A 188 -7.44 -1.17 -2.34
CA ARG A 188 -6.13 -1.46 -1.73
C ARG A 188 -6.30 -1.73 -0.24
N ASP A 189 -5.63 -2.75 0.28
CA ASP A 189 -5.54 -3.03 1.73
C ASP A 189 -4.72 -1.96 2.45
N ASN A 190 -3.63 -1.53 1.82
CA ASN A 190 -2.86 -0.37 2.22
C ASN A 190 -2.19 0.29 1.00
N TYR A 191 -1.59 1.46 1.20
CA TYR A 191 -1.04 2.30 0.14
C TYR A 191 0.20 1.72 -0.56
N ALA A 192 0.88 0.75 0.01
CA ALA A 192 2.17 0.23 -0.49
C ALA A 192 2.11 -1.24 -0.89
N SER A 193 1.62 -2.12 -0.01
CA SER A 193 1.72 -3.58 -0.21
C SER A 193 0.80 -4.10 -1.32
N PHE A 194 -0.25 -3.37 -1.69
CA PHE A 194 -1.19 -3.81 -2.73
C PHE A 194 -0.49 -4.21 -4.04
N VAL A 195 0.65 -3.59 -4.37
CA VAL A 195 1.42 -3.93 -5.57
C VAL A 195 1.92 -5.38 -5.56
N GLY A 196 2.21 -5.94 -4.39
CA GLY A 196 2.68 -7.31 -4.26
C GLY A 196 1.70 -8.36 -4.78
N GLY A 197 0.40 -8.11 -4.68
CA GLY A 197 -0.65 -8.96 -5.25
C GLY A 197 -0.83 -8.81 -6.78
N LEU A 198 -0.18 -7.81 -7.38
CA LEU A 198 -0.30 -7.48 -8.81
C LEU A 198 0.96 -7.84 -9.61
N LEU A 199 2.08 -8.08 -8.92
CA LEU A 199 3.37 -8.41 -9.53
C LEU A 199 3.57 -9.91 -9.62
N GLU A 200 4.17 -10.38 -10.72
CA GLU A 200 4.65 -11.74 -10.82
C GLU A 200 5.83 -11.97 -9.87
N ASN A 201 5.88 -13.15 -9.27
CA ASN A 201 6.91 -13.57 -8.33
C ASN A 201 6.95 -12.75 -7.02
N CYS A 202 5.88 -12.06 -6.69
CA CYS A 202 5.67 -11.39 -5.41
C CYS A 202 4.38 -11.92 -4.76
N GLN A 203 4.39 -12.09 -3.45
CA GLN A 203 3.25 -12.60 -2.69
C GLN A 203 3.05 -11.76 -1.43
N LEU A 204 1.78 -11.49 -1.10
CA LEU A 204 1.41 -10.82 0.14
C LEU A 204 1.38 -11.80 1.30
N ILE A 205 2.20 -11.57 2.32
CA ILE A 205 2.37 -12.43 3.50
C ILE A 205 1.93 -11.67 4.76
N PRO A 206 1.19 -12.29 5.70
CA PRO A 206 0.86 -11.65 6.97
C PRO A 206 2.12 -11.23 7.72
N LEU A 207 2.10 -10.05 8.35
CA LEU A 207 3.23 -9.54 9.15
C LEU A 207 3.58 -10.48 10.32
N THR A 208 2.61 -11.20 10.86
CA THR A 208 2.84 -12.19 11.92
C THR A 208 3.78 -13.31 11.51
N ASP A 209 3.80 -13.66 10.23
CA ASP A 209 4.68 -14.71 9.71
C ASP A 209 6.12 -14.18 9.50
N LEU A 210 6.33 -12.87 9.63
CA LEU A 210 7.64 -12.23 9.53
C LEU A 210 8.32 -12.04 10.90
N LEU A 211 7.57 -12.19 12.00
CA LEU A 211 8.11 -12.06 13.37
C LEU A 211 9.42 -12.83 13.62
N PRO A 212 9.54 -14.09 13.17
CA PRO A 212 10.79 -14.84 13.38
C PRO A 212 12.00 -14.31 12.61
N LEU A 213 11.78 -13.44 11.60
CA LEU A 213 12.82 -12.93 10.70
C LEU A 213 13.37 -11.57 11.12
N VAL A 214 12.79 -10.95 12.16
CA VAL A 214 13.25 -9.65 12.66
C VAL A 214 14.21 -9.83 13.83
N ASP A 215 15.22 -8.94 13.93
CA ASP A 215 16.25 -9.05 14.98
C ASP A 215 15.72 -8.87 16.41
N ASP A 216 14.64 -8.08 16.56
CA ASP A 216 13.97 -7.83 17.84
C ASP A 216 12.45 -8.07 17.71
N PRO A 217 12.02 -9.35 17.84
CA PRO A 217 10.61 -9.71 17.72
C PRO A 217 9.71 -9.05 18.78
N GLU A 218 10.22 -8.79 19.99
CA GLU A 218 9.42 -8.18 21.06
C GLU A 218 9.16 -6.69 20.80
N GLU A 219 10.14 -5.97 20.25
CA GLU A 219 9.96 -4.57 19.86
C GLU A 219 9.03 -4.47 18.64
N PHE A 220 9.21 -5.35 17.67
CA PHE A 220 8.35 -5.41 16.48
C PHE A 220 6.89 -5.75 16.83
N GLU A 221 6.66 -6.68 17.77
CA GLU A 221 5.31 -6.98 18.25
C GLU A 221 4.67 -5.76 18.92
N LYS A 222 5.40 -4.98 19.72
CA LYS A 222 4.91 -3.73 20.30
C LYS A 222 4.55 -2.69 19.23
N GLU A 223 5.36 -2.58 18.19
CA GLU A 223 5.06 -1.70 17.06
C GLU A 223 3.79 -2.15 16.33
N LEU A 224 3.60 -3.46 16.11
CA LEU A 224 2.39 -4.02 15.52
C LEU A 224 1.15 -3.75 16.39
N LEU A 225 1.27 -3.83 17.72
CA LEU A 225 0.17 -3.51 18.63
C LEU A 225 -0.24 -2.03 18.58
N SER A 226 0.69 -1.13 18.20
CA SER A 226 0.40 0.30 18.05
C SER A 226 -0.46 0.63 16.83
N LEU A 227 -0.64 -0.32 15.91
CA LEU A 227 -1.40 -0.13 14.68
C LEU A 227 -2.91 -0.18 14.88
N ASP A 228 -3.40 -0.64 16.04
CA ASP A 228 -4.83 -0.94 16.27
C ASP A 228 -5.46 -1.90 15.24
N VAL A 229 -4.63 -2.64 14.48
CA VAL A 229 -5.05 -3.61 13.46
C VAL A 229 -4.46 -4.96 13.82
N PRO A 230 -5.21 -6.07 13.69
CA PRO A 230 -4.63 -7.39 13.83
C PRO A 230 -3.45 -7.57 12.85
N ALA A 231 -2.25 -7.82 13.37
CA ALA A 231 -1.05 -7.96 12.54
C ALA A 231 -1.17 -9.07 11.49
N SER A 232 -2.06 -10.06 11.72
CA SER A 232 -2.39 -11.11 10.76
C SER A 232 -3.14 -10.60 9.51
N GLU A 233 -3.76 -9.44 9.59
CA GLU A 233 -4.53 -8.83 8.50
C GLU A 233 -3.66 -7.89 7.66
N VAL A 234 -2.58 -7.34 8.23
CA VAL A 234 -1.62 -6.52 7.48
C VAL A 234 -0.70 -7.43 6.67
N ARG A 235 -0.65 -7.19 5.36
CA ARG A 235 0.13 -7.98 4.42
C ARG A 235 1.39 -7.26 3.97
N HIS A 236 2.46 -8.04 3.81
CA HIS A 236 3.78 -7.57 3.37
C HIS A 236 4.18 -8.22 2.05
N PRO A 237 4.70 -7.48 1.06
CA PRO A 237 5.08 -8.05 -0.22
C PRO A 237 6.44 -8.77 -0.11
N ALA A 238 6.45 -10.09 -0.28
CA ALA A 238 7.65 -10.93 -0.30
C ALA A 238 8.00 -11.35 -1.73
N VAL A 239 9.27 -11.24 -2.09
CA VAL A 239 9.78 -11.47 -3.46
C VAL A 239 10.47 -12.82 -3.55
N PHE A 240 9.94 -13.73 -4.36
CA PHE A 240 10.42 -15.10 -4.54
C PHE A 240 11.06 -15.38 -5.90
N GLY A 241 11.10 -14.40 -6.80
CA GLY A 241 11.65 -14.53 -8.14
C GLY A 241 11.84 -13.16 -8.77
N LYS A 242 12.40 -13.08 -9.98
CA LYS A 242 12.54 -11.80 -10.69
C LYS A 242 11.17 -11.16 -10.88
N LEU A 243 11.05 -9.91 -10.40
CA LEU A 243 9.81 -9.15 -10.47
C LEU A 243 9.44 -8.83 -11.92
N ARG A 244 8.15 -8.90 -12.22
CA ARG A 244 7.59 -8.47 -13.51
C ARG A 244 6.21 -7.85 -13.28
N ARG A 245 5.89 -6.88 -14.09
CA ARG A 245 4.55 -6.30 -14.15
C ARG A 245 3.67 -7.17 -15.04
N GLY A 246 2.94 -8.11 -14.45
CA GLY A 246 2.03 -8.99 -15.19
C GLY A 246 0.74 -8.31 -15.64
N ARG A 247 0.34 -7.24 -14.96
CA ARG A 247 -0.88 -6.43 -15.22
C ARG A 247 -0.69 -4.99 -14.73
N PRO A 248 -1.52 -4.02 -15.20
CA PRO A 248 -1.51 -2.65 -14.68
C PRO A 248 -1.71 -2.60 -13.17
N LEU A 249 -1.00 -1.71 -12.47
CA LEU A 249 -1.12 -1.56 -11.02
C LEU A 249 -2.37 -0.74 -10.65
N ALA A 250 -2.57 0.40 -11.32
CA ALA A 250 -3.63 1.35 -11.01
C ALA A 250 -4.34 1.94 -12.24
N ALA A 251 -4.02 1.50 -13.46
CA ALA A 251 -4.66 2.04 -14.67
C ALA A 251 -6.18 1.81 -14.68
N HIS A 252 -6.65 0.65 -14.17
CA HIS A 252 -8.07 0.36 -14.03
C HIS A 252 -8.77 1.26 -12.99
N GLU A 253 -8.06 1.67 -11.93
CA GLU A 253 -8.57 2.62 -10.93
C GLU A 253 -8.75 4.02 -11.55
N LEU A 254 -7.78 4.44 -12.38
CA LEU A 254 -7.86 5.69 -13.13
C LEU A 254 -9.05 5.69 -14.09
N GLU A 255 -9.16 4.67 -14.93
CA GLU A 255 -10.21 4.55 -15.94
C GLU A 255 -11.60 4.59 -15.30
N PHE A 256 -11.81 3.82 -14.24
CA PHE A 256 -13.08 3.82 -13.53
C PHE A 256 -13.38 5.18 -12.90
N THR A 257 -12.41 5.81 -12.24
CA THR A 257 -12.60 7.13 -11.62
C THR A 257 -12.90 8.21 -12.64
N GLN A 258 -12.25 8.21 -13.80
CA GLN A 258 -12.53 9.12 -14.92
C GLN A 258 -13.95 8.95 -15.48
N SER A 259 -14.54 7.74 -15.38
CA SER A 259 -15.92 7.51 -15.80
C SER A 259 -16.95 8.20 -14.88
N LEU A 260 -16.54 8.54 -13.65
CA LEU A 260 -17.42 9.12 -12.62
C LEU A 260 -17.38 10.65 -12.55
N THR A 261 -16.37 11.30 -13.15
CA THR A 261 -16.17 12.74 -13.00
C THR A 261 -15.45 13.37 -14.21
N ASP A 262 -15.76 14.63 -14.47
CA ASP A 262 -15.02 15.46 -15.44
C ASP A 262 -13.83 16.22 -14.79
N ARG A 263 -13.61 16.08 -13.47
CA ARG A 263 -12.48 16.70 -12.77
C ARG A 263 -11.18 15.97 -13.05
N PRO A 264 -10.03 16.66 -12.97
CA PRO A 264 -8.73 16.01 -13.04
C PRO A 264 -8.61 14.88 -12.02
N VAL A 265 -8.08 13.74 -12.43
CA VAL A 265 -7.86 12.58 -11.56
C VAL A 265 -6.37 12.45 -11.25
N LYS A 266 -6.05 12.27 -9.98
CA LYS A 266 -4.73 11.95 -9.48
C LYS A 266 -4.68 10.49 -9.03
N ILE A 267 -3.57 9.82 -9.36
CA ILE A 267 -3.25 8.47 -8.87
C ILE A 267 -2.03 8.54 -7.96
N ALA A 268 -2.12 7.91 -6.79
CA ALA A 268 -0.98 7.69 -5.90
C ALA A 268 -0.43 6.28 -6.10
N LEU A 269 0.89 6.16 -6.13
CA LEU A 269 1.65 4.91 -6.18
C LEU A 269 2.68 4.92 -5.04
N PRO A 270 3.06 3.77 -4.49
CA PRO A 270 4.20 3.71 -3.59
C PRO A 270 5.47 4.11 -4.34
N GLY A 271 6.35 4.81 -3.66
CA GLY A 271 7.62 5.24 -4.25
C GLY A 271 8.61 4.09 -4.45
N PRO A 272 9.56 4.23 -5.38
CA PRO A 272 10.50 3.15 -5.69
C PRO A 272 11.44 2.83 -4.51
N TYR A 273 11.82 3.81 -3.72
CA TYR A 273 12.67 3.59 -2.55
C TYR A 273 11.88 2.88 -1.44
N LEU A 274 10.65 3.31 -1.17
CA LEU A 274 9.75 2.61 -0.25
C LEU A 274 9.60 1.14 -0.66
N LEU A 275 9.24 0.86 -1.93
CA LEU A 275 9.08 -0.52 -2.40
C LEU A 275 10.35 -1.34 -2.26
N THR A 276 11.50 -0.76 -2.57
CA THR A 276 12.79 -1.45 -2.38
C THR A 276 13.02 -1.83 -0.92
N ARG A 277 12.67 -0.92 0.01
CA ARG A 277 12.84 -1.16 1.46
C ARG A 277 11.91 -2.25 1.99
N ILE A 278 10.66 -2.30 1.55
CA ILE A 278 9.69 -3.30 2.00
C ILE A 278 9.84 -4.65 1.28
N MET A 279 10.34 -4.68 0.06
CA MET A 279 10.44 -5.92 -0.73
C MET A 279 11.78 -6.65 -0.56
N TRP A 280 12.82 -5.97 -0.06
CA TRP A 280 14.11 -6.60 0.19
C TRP A 280 14.09 -7.37 1.51
N MET A 281 14.26 -8.69 1.41
CA MET A 281 14.36 -9.60 2.55
C MET A 281 15.57 -10.51 2.33
N GLU A 282 16.58 -10.40 3.18
CA GLU A 282 17.87 -11.10 3.02
C GLU A 282 17.74 -12.62 2.93
N CYS A 283 16.80 -13.21 3.67
CA CYS A 283 16.61 -14.67 3.65
C CYS A 283 15.91 -15.22 2.40
N ILE A 284 15.34 -14.36 1.55
CA ILE A 284 14.51 -14.76 0.39
C ILE A 284 14.92 -14.03 -0.87
N SER A 285 14.92 -12.70 -0.82
CA SER A 285 15.22 -11.88 -2.01
C SER A 285 16.65 -12.04 -2.47
N ASP A 286 17.60 -12.28 -1.56
CA ASP A 286 19.02 -12.54 -1.83
C ASP A 286 19.28 -13.80 -2.63
N LYS A 287 18.34 -14.73 -2.66
CA LYS A 287 18.42 -15.95 -3.51
C LYS A 287 18.09 -15.67 -4.99
N VAL A 288 17.53 -14.51 -5.28
CA VAL A 288 17.05 -14.11 -6.61
C VAL A 288 17.83 -12.93 -7.16
N TYR A 289 18.15 -11.97 -6.30
CA TYR A 289 18.88 -10.75 -6.61
C TYR A 289 20.18 -10.75 -5.80
N ALA A 290 21.28 -10.40 -6.44
CA ALA A 290 22.57 -10.36 -5.76
C ALA A 290 22.64 -9.19 -4.74
N THR A 291 21.92 -8.11 -5.00
CA THR A 291 21.88 -6.93 -4.13
C THR A 291 20.48 -6.29 -4.14
N ARG A 292 20.23 -5.44 -3.15
CA ARG A 292 19.02 -4.60 -3.06
C ARG A 292 18.88 -3.65 -4.27
N GLU A 293 20.01 -3.16 -4.78
CA GLU A 293 20.07 -2.29 -5.95
C GLU A 293 19.61 -3.00 -7.23
N GLU A 294 19.90 -4.29 -7.37
CA GLU A 294 19.43 -5.10 -8.50
C GLU A 294 17.90 -5.26 -8.44
N LEU A 295 17.33 -5.54 -7.26
CA LEU A 295 15.89 -5.54 -7.05
C LEU A 295 15.26 -4.19 -7.39
N ALA A 296 15.88 -3.10 -6.93
CA ALA A 296 15.42 -1.74 -7.19
C ALA A 296 15.37 -1.43 -8.70
N GLY A 297 16.26 -1.99 -9.50
CA GLY A 297 16.23 -1.86 -10.97
C GLY A 297 14.93 -2.39 -11.58
N ASP A 298 14.47 -3.57 -11.18
CA ASP A 298 13.19 -4.14 -11.63
C ASP A 298 11.99 -3.30 -11.12
N ILE A 299 12.04 -2.81 -9.88
CA ILE A 299 11.01 -1.91 -9.32
C ILE A 299 10.92 -0.61 -10.13
N VAL A 300 12.05 0.01 -10.45
CA VAL A 300 12.09 1.22 -11.30
C VAL A 300 11.44 0.96 -12.65
N GLN A 301 11.78 -0.15 -13.31
CA GLN A 301 11.20 -0.51 -14.59
C GLN A 301 9.67 -0.65 -14.50
N ILE A 302 9.18 -1.37 -13.51
CA ILE A 302 7.74 -1.59 -13.27
C ILE A 302 7.01 -0.26 -13.06
N LEU A 303 7.55 0.61 -12.18
CA LEU A 303 6.92 1.91 -11.90
C LEU A 303 6.99 2.87 -13.09
N ARG A 304 8.04 2.80 -13.92
CA ARG A 304 8.10 3.58 -15.17
C ARG A 304 7.02 3.14 -16.16
N GLU A 305 6.85 1.84 -16.36
CA GLU A 305 5.81 1.30 -17.23
C GLU A 305 4.43 1.76 -16.77
N GLU A 306 4.16 1.66 -15.46
CA GLU A 306 2.89 2.13 -14.88
C GLU A 306 2.70 3.64 -15.03
N LEU A 307 3.74 4.43 -14.75
CA LEU A 307 3.69 5.89 -14.90
C LEU A 307 3.34 6.29 -16.34
N HIS A 308 4.01 5.70 -17.32
CA HIS A 308 3.75 6.00 -18.73
C HIS A 308 2.34 5.60 -19.16
N GLU A 309 1.84 4.46 -18.69
CA GLU A 309 0.46 4.02 -18.96
C GLU A 309 -0.56 4.97 -18.35
N LEU A 310 -0.42 5.32 -17.05
CA LEU A 310 -1.29 6.27 -16.38
C LEU A 310 -1.30 7.65 -17.05
N LEU A 311 -0.13 8.18 -17.42
CA LEU A 311 -0.04 9.47 -18.12
C LEU A 311 -0.68 9.42 -19.50
N SER A 312 -0.51 8.31 -20.21
CA SER A 312 -1.14 8.09 -21.52
C SER A 312 -2.65 7.93 -21.43
N ALA A 313 -3.14 7.31 -20.35
CA ALA A 313 -4.56 7.17 -20.04
C ALA A 313 -5.19 8.47 -19.49
N GLY A 314 -4.39 9.55 -19.32
CA GLY A 314 -4.90 10.87 -18.97
C GLY A 314 -4.94 11.20 -17.48
N ALA A 315 -4.16 10.49 -16.63
CA ALA A 315 -3.98 10.91 -15.24
C ALA A 315 -3.47 12.35 -15.20
N ALA A 316 -4.10 13.23 -14.47
CA ALA A 316 -3.68 14.63 -14.37
C ALA A 316 -2.36 14.76 -13.58
N LEU A 317 -2.19 13.92 -12.59
CA LEU A 317 -1.03 13.86 -11.72
C LEU A 317 -0.79 12.41 -11.25
N VAL A 318 0.46 11.95 -11.29
CA VAL A 318 0.88 10.71 -10.65
C VAL A 318 1.78 11.07 -9.48
N GLN A 319 1.38 10.64 -8.30
CA GLN A 319 2.05 10.89 -7.02
C GLN A 319 2.80 9.63 -6.58
N PHE A 320 4.04 9.79 -6.14
CA PHE A 320 4.82 8.73 -5.50
C PHE A 320 4.91 8.99 -4.00
N ASP A 321 4.53 8.02 -3.18
CA ASP A 321 4.54 8.12 -1.73
C ASP A 321 5.87 7.60 -1.19
N GLU A 322 6.64 8.48 -0.53
CA GLU A 322 7.95 8.18 0.03
C GLU A 322 8.06 8.61 1.51
N PRO A 323 7.20 8.10 2.40
CA PRO A 323 7.25 8.45 3.82
C PRO A 323 8.57 8.01 4.48
N VAL A 324 9.22 6.97 3.96
CA VAL A 324 10.50 6.45 4.47
C VAL A 324 11.67 7.42 4.36
N LEU A 325 11.56 8.48 3.55
CA LEU A 325 12.58 9.54 3.51
C LEU A 325 12.71 10.26 4.87
N THR A 326 11.59 10.44 5.59
CA THR A 326 11.61 11.02 6.93
C THR A 326 12.19 10.04 7.95
N GLU A 327 11.93 8.75 7.79
CA GLU A 327 12.57 7.72 8.61
C GLU A 327 14.08 7.73 8.50
N VAL A 328 14.62 7.85 7.28
CA VAL A 328 16.07 7.89 7.04
C VAL A 328 16.76 8.99 7.85
N VAL A 329 16.13 10.15 8.00
CA VAL A 329 16.74 11.33 8.65
C VAL A 329 16.42 11.47 10.13
N PHE A 330 15.28 10.95 10.61
CA PHE A 330 14.83 11.16 11.99
C PHE A 330 15.01 9.97 12.91
N THR A 331 15.27 8.77 12.36
CA THR A 331 15.67 7.62 13.17
C THR A 331 17.18 7.52 13.22
N GLY A 332 17.77 7.63 14.43
CA GLY A 332 19.21 7.46 14.61
C GLY A 332 19.68 6.05 14.24
N ALA A 333 20.99 5.87 14.09
CA ALA A 333 21.61 4.59 13.70
C ALA A 333 21.27 3.38 14.60
N LYS A 334 20.71 3.62 15.79
CA LYS A 334 20.29 2.59 16.75
C LYS A 334 18.78 2.26 16.71
N ASN A 335 17.95 3.14 16.15
CA ASN A 335 16.52 2.87 15.95
C ASN A 335 16.27 2.54 14.49
N SER A 336 16.48 1.29 14.17
CA SER A 336 16.27 0.79 12.81
C SER A 336 14.78 0.75 12.41
N ARG A 337 13.82 0.99 13.32
CA ARG A 337 12.45 0.52 13.15
C ARG A 337 11.38 1.49 13.64
N SER A 338 11.26 2.66 13.04
CA SER A 338 10.14 3.55 13.33
C SER A 338 8.98 3.42 12.34
N PHE A 339 9.16 2.64 11.30
CA PHE A 339 8.17 2.38 10.26
C PHE A 339 8.09 0.89 9.99
N MET A 340 6.87 0.31 9.93
CA MET A 340 6.67 -1.10 9.61
C MET A 340 7.38 -1.53 8.32
N CYS A 341 7.48 -0.62 7.36
CA CYS A 341 8.11 -0.89 6.08
C CYS A 341 9.64 -1.00 6.16
N GLY A 342 10.27 -0.47 7.22
CA GLY A 342 11.73 -0.46 7.36
C GLY A 342 12.31 -1.59 8.20
N ALA A 343 11.46 -2.38 8.86
CA ALA A 343 11.88 -3.35 9.88
C ALA A 343 12.71 -4.53 9.35
N LEU A 344 12.63 -4.83 8.05
CA LEU A 344 13.23 -6.03 7.46
C LEU A 344 14.50 -5.79 6.65
N SER A 345 14.89 -4.54 6.41
CA SER A 345 16.10 -4.23 5.66
C SER A 345 17.08 -3.39 6.45
N GLU A 346 18.35 -3.76 6.44
CA GLU A 346 19.42 -2.95 7.00
C GLU A 346 19.49 -1.57 6.34
N LYS A 347 19.80 -0.55 7.14
CA LYS A 347 20.00 0.82 6.67
C LYS A 347 21.50 1.08 6.49
N GLY A 348 21.84 1.63 5.35
CA GLY A 348 23.10 2.32 5.15
C GLY A 348 23.17 3.66 5.90
N SER A 349 24.20 4.44 5.65
CA SER A 349 24.22 5.82 6.15
C SER A 349 23.07 6.64 5.55
N ALA A 350 22.53 7.61 6.28
CA ALA A 350 21.45 8.48 5.80
C ALA A 350 21.81 9.16 4.46
N GLU A 351 23.07 9.56 4.28
CA GLU A 351 23.55 10.14 3.04
C GLU A 351 23.44 9.16 1.86
N HIS A 352 23.86 7.90 2.07
CA HIS A 352 23.76 6.86 1.06
C HIS A 352 22.31 6.55 0.71
N GLU A 353 21.44 6.35 1.70
CA GLU A 353 20.03 6.03 1.50
C GLU A 353 19.28 7.16 0.78
N LEU A 354 19.54 8.42 1.13
CA LEU A 354 18.94 9.57 0.45
C LEU A 354 19.44 9.72 -0.99
N ALA A 355 20.73 9.45 -1.23
CA ALA A 355 21.30 9.46 -2.59
C ALA A 355 20.66 8.35 -3.45
N PHE A 356 20.51 7.16 -2.89
CA PHE A 356 19.89 6.03 -3.53
C PHE A 356 18.40 6.29 -3.84
N ALA A 357 17.64 6.76 -2.86
CA ALA A 357 16.23 7.13 -3.05
C ALA A 357 16.05 8.17 -4.17
N ARG A 358 16.89 9.21 -4.17
CA ARG A 358 16.89 10.24 -5.21
C ARG A 358 17.16 9.64 -6.59
N GLU A 359 18.12 8.75 -6.71
CA GLU A 359 18.45 8.09 -7.98
C GLU A 359 17.27 7.28 -8.49
N LEU A 360 16.66 6.45 -7.66
CA LEU A 360 15.51 5.62 -8.04
C LEU A 360 14.31 6.47 -8.48
N ILE A 361 13.95 7.51 -7.70
CA ILE A 361 12.83 8.39 -8.04
C ILE A 361 13.11 9.09 -9.37
N ASN A 362 14.31 9.64 -9.59
CA ASN A 362 14.68 10.32 -10.81
C ASN A 362 14.69 9.38 -12.03
N GLN A 363 15.07 8.12 -11.85
CA GLN A 363 14.97 7.11 -12.91
C GLN A 363 13.52 6.81 -13.27
N VAL A 364 12.62 6.68 -12.29
CA VAL A 364 11.20 6.43 -12.54
C VAL A 364 10.57 7.56 -13.34
N VAL A 365 10.84 8.81 -12.98
CA VAL A 365 10.21 10.00 -13.60
C VAL A 365 10.98 10.56 -14.79
N ALA A 366 12.04 9.88 -15.25
CA ALA A 366 12.80 10.32 -16.41
C ALA A 366 11.92 10.40 -17.66
N ASP A 367 12.16 11.43 -18.49
CA ASP A 367 11.48 11.66 -19.77
C ASP A 367 9.97 11.97 -19.69
N VAL A 368 9.45 12.28 -18.48
CA VAL A 368 8.06 12.73 -18.32
C VAL A 368 7.97 14.21 -17.92
N PRO A 369 6.87 14.90 -18.27
CA PRO A 369 6.73 16.30 -17.90
C PRO A 369 6.67 16.48 -16.38
N LEU A 370 7.52 17.33 -15.83
CA LEU A 370 7.63 17.59 -14.40
C LEU A 370 6.27 17.86 -13.72
N HIS A 371 5.44 18.69 -14.33
CA HIS A 371 4.15 19.09 -13.78
C HIS A 371 3.13 17.95 -13.65
N ARG A 372 3.42 16.78 -14.25
CA ARG A 372 2.58 15.57 -14.20
C ARG A 372 2.99 14.60 -13.09
N THR A 373 4.09 14.86 -12.39
CA THR A 373 4.62 14.01 -11.33
C THR A 373 4.66 14.73 -9.98
N ALA A 374 4.39 13.99 -8.92
CA ALA A 374 4.46 14.48 -7.56
C ALA A 374 5.17 13.48 -6.64
N ILE A 375 5.72 13.99 -5.55
CA ILE A 375 6.17 13.18 -4.42
C ILE A 375 5.39 13.59 -3.17
N HIS A 376 4.92 12.61 -2.41
CA HIS A 376 4.35 12.84 -1.09
C HIS A 376 5.32 12.37 0.00
N VAL A 377 5.55 13.23 0.98
CA VAL A 377 6.43 12.96 2.13
C VAL A 377 5.71 13.36 3.40
N CYS A 378 5.43 12.39 4.24
CA CYS A 378 4.84 12.57 5.57
C CYS A 378 5.74 11.94 6.65
N ARG A 379 5.26 11.94 7.90
CA ARG A 379 5.99 11.41 9.06
C ARG A 379 5.34 10.20 9.71
N GLY A 380 4.44 9.55 8.97
CA GLY A 380 3.68 8.40 9.42
C GLY A 380 2.23 8.72 9.79
N ASN A 381 1.33 7.90 9.29
CA ASN A 381 -0.11 8.08 9.45
C ASN A 381 -0.83 6.75 9.64
N TRP A 382 -0.24 5.84 10.41
CA TRP A 382 -0.78 4.51 10.68
C TRP A 382 -1.59 4.42 11.97
N THR A 383 -1.51 5.43 12.84
CA THR A 383 -2.24 5.49 14.11
C THR A 383 -2.73 6.90 14.39
N ARG A 384 -3.76 7.02 15.22
CA ARG A 384 -4.24 8.31 15.76
C ARG A 384 -3.31 8.89 16.82
N ASP A 385 -2.43 8.07 17.40
CA ASP A 385 -1.44 8.52 18.38
C ASP A 385 -0.38 9.38 17.67
N GLU A 386 -0.43 10.67 17.91
CA GLU A 386 0.54 11.65 17.38
C GLU A 386 1.97 11.41 17.88
N SER A 387 2.13 10.76 19.05
CA SER A 387 3.45 10.47 19.60
C SER A 387 4.19 9.36 18.86
N ALA A 388 3.47 8.49 18.16
CA ALA A 388 4.03 7.43 17.34
C ALA A 388 4.60 7.93 16.01
N ALA A 389 4.23 9.14 15.57
CA ALA A 389 4.73 9.70 14.32
C ALA A 389 6.10 10.36 14.53
N LEU A 390 6.92 10.33 13.47
CA LEU A 390 8.23 10.98 13.47
C LEU A 390 8.11 12.49 13.63
N SER A 391 9.09 13.11 14.27
CA SER A 391 9.15 14.56 14.50
C SER A 391 10.46 15.14 13.98
N GLY A 392 10.38 16.30 13.31
CA GLY A 392 11.52 17.01 12.77
C GLY A 392 11.12 17.89 11.58
N ASP A 393 11.88 18.94 11.30
CA ASP A 393 11.67 19.80 10.15
C ASP A 393 12.24 19.18 8.85
N TYR A 394 11.96 19.82 7.73
CA TYR A 394 12.40 19.34 6.41
C TYR A 394 13.85 19.68 6.07
N LEU A 395 14.59 20.46 6.88
CA LEU A 395 15.96 20.89 6.57
C LEU A 395 16.89 19.76 6.13
N PRO A 396 16.92 18.58 6.80
CA PRO A 396 17.77 17.47 6.37
C PRO A 396 17.38 16.89 5.00
N LEU A 397 16.12 17.03 4.59
CA LEU A 397 15.61 16.50 3.31
C LEU A 397 15.69 17.51 2.16
N VAL A 398 15.86 18.81 2.45
CA VAL A 398 15.87 19.85 1.40
C VAL A 398 16.89 19.58 0.30
N PRO A 399 18.15 19.14 0.57
CA PRO A 399 19.10 18.83 -0.49
C PRO A 399 18.59 17.73 -1.44
N THR A 400 17.95 16.68 -0.89
CA THR A 400 17.37 15.59 -1.67
C THR A 400 16.18 16.08 -2.46
N LEU A 401 15.20 16.76 -1.83
CA LEU A 401 14.02 17.30 -2.49
C LEU A 401 14.38 18.22 -3.65
N LYS A 402 15.36 19.09 -3.49
CA LYS A 402 15.86 19.99 -4.57
C LYS A 402 16.38 19.23 -5.78
N ALA A 403 16.94 18.06 -5.55
CA ALA A 403 17.56 17.24 -6.59
C ALA A 403 16.61 16.23 -7.24
N LEU A 404 15.34 16.16 -6.81
CA LEU A 404 14.33 15.34 -7.44
C LEU A 404 13.80 15.96 -8.73
N ASN A 405 13.60 15.14 -9.76
CA ASN A 405 13.03 15.53 -11.05
C ASN A 405 11.49 15.44 -11.05
N VAL A 406 10.84 15.79 -9.93
CA VAL A 406 9.38 15.87 -9.82
C VAL A 406 8.93 17.32 -9.85
N GLY A 407 7.73 17.59 -10.36
CA GLY A 407 7.22 18.97 -10.46
C GLY A 407 6.44 19.44 -9.25
N ASN A 408 5.98 18.52 -8.40
CA ASN A 408 5.09 18.84 -7.30
C ASN A 408 5.52 18.10 -6.02
N TYR A 409 5.52 18.80 -4.90
CA TYR A 409 5.76 18.25 -3.58
C TYR A 409 4.47 18.33 -2.78
N LEU A 410 4.00 17.24 -2.19
CA LEU A 410 2.84 17.19 -1.29
C LEU A 410 3.35 16.87 0.11
N LEU A 411 3.37 17.87 1.00
CA LEU A 411 4.13 17.80 2.25
C LEU A 411 3.22 17.96 3.47
N GLU A 412 3.53 17.21 4.52
CA GLU A 412 2.90 17.33 5.84
C GLU A 412 3.41 18.59 6.53
N LEU A 413 2.51 19.58 6.82
CA LEU A 413 2.85 20.87 7.41
C LEU A 413 1.77 21.40 8.36
N CYS A 414 0.72 20.62 8.66
CA CYS A 414 -0.38 21.08 9.52
C CYS A 414 0.05 21.21 10.98
N THR A 415 0.88 20.29 11.48
CA THR A 415 1.24 20.21 12.89
C THR A 415 2.64 20.77 13.18
N PRO A 416 2.91 21.28 14.40
CA PRO A 416 4.26 21.73 14.80
C PRO A 416 5.32 20.66 14.70
N ARG A 417 4.94 19.35 14.77
CA ARG A 417 5.82 18.21 14.57
C ARG A 417 6.56 18.24 13.24
N ALA A 418 5.90 18.79 12.21
CA ALA A 418 6.47 18.91 10.87
C ALA A 418 7.50 20.03 10.72
N GLY A 419 7.65 20.89 11.74
CA GLY A 419 8.51 22.06 11.68
C GLY A 419 7.88 23.22 10.90
N GLU A 420 8.69 24.20 10.61
CA GLU A 420 8.27 25.45 9.97
C GLU A 420 8.42 25.38 8.43
N MET A 421 7.49 26.01 7.71
CA MET A 421 7.52 26.08 6.23
C MET A 421 8.76 26.74 5.68
N GLU A 422 9.38 27.65 6.44
CA GLU A 422 10.59 28.37 6.08
C GLU A 422 11.78 27.46 5.80
N ALA A 423 11.78 26.23 6.35
CA ALA A 423 12.76 25.20 6.02
C ALA A 423 12.77 24.86 4.52
N LEU A 424 11.64 25.05 3.85
CA LEU A 424 11.42 24.70 2.43
C LEU A 424 11.64 25.88 1.47
N LYS A 425 12.02 27.06 1.94
CA LYS A 425 12.15 28.29 1.12
C LYS A 425 13.09 28.12 -0.08
N ASP A 426 14.06 27.23 0.04
CA ASP A 426 15.09 26.99 -0.99
C ASP A 426 14.68 25.96 -2.03
N LEU A 427 13.42 25.45 -2.03
CA LEU A 427 12.93 24.58 -3.09
C LEU A 427 12.93 25.28 -4.45
N PRO A 428 13.19 24.56 -5.57
CA PRO A 428 13.29 25.15 -6.90
C PRO A 428 12.04 25.95 -7.27
N GLN A 429 12.24 27.11 -7.91
CA GLN A 429 11.17 28.06 -8.21
C GLN A 429 10.20 27.56 -9.31
N ASP A 430 10.63 26.60 -10.10
CA ASP A 430 9.84 25.94 -11.14
C ASP A 430 9.04 24.73 -10.63
N ARG A 431 9.01 24.52 -9.32
CA ARG A 431 8.26 23.44 -8.64
C ARG A 431 7.08 24.01 -7.85
N ARG A 432 6.07 23.19 -7.65
CA ARG A 432 4.88 23.52 -6.88
C ARG A 432 4.88 22.76 -5.54
N VAL A 433 4.28 23.38 -4.54
CA VAL A 433 4.28 22.85 -3.17
C VAL A 433 2.85 22.69 -2.69
N GLY A 434 2.44 21.48 -2.42
CA GLY A 434 1.21 21.14 -1.72
C GLY A 434 1.43 21.24 -0.22
N ILE A 435 0.67 22.10 0.40
CA ILE A 435 0.76 22.42 1.82
C ILE A 435 -0.27 21.60 2.59
N GLY A 436 0.17 20.74 3.49
CA GLY A 436 -0.69 20.07 4.46
C GLY A 436 -1.27 21.08 5.43
N LEU A 437 -2.59 21.26 5.42
CA LEU A 437 -3.28 22.29 6.20
C LEU A 437 -4.34 21.71 7.12
N VAL A 438 -4.67 20.43 6.99
CA VAL A 438 -5.57 19.71 7.89
C VAL A 438 -4.93 18.39 8.30
N ASN A 439 -5.08 18.04 9.59
CA ASN A 439 -4.54 16.83 10.17
C ASN A 439 -5.57 15.69 10.14
N PRO A 440 -5.35 14.59 9.40
CA PRO A 440 -6.30 13.49 9.33
C PRO A 440 -6.48 12.74 10.65
N LYS A 441 -5.53 12.84 11.59
CA LYS A 441 -5.53 12.09 12.86
C LYS A 441 -6.45 12.66 13.93
N THR A 442 -6.86 13.93 13.82
CA THR A 442 -7.71 14.59 14.82
C THR A 442 -9.17 14.62 14.39
N GLU A 443 -10.08 14.58 15.37
CA GLU A 443 -11.53 14.74 15.14
C GLU A 443 -11.95 16.20 14.94
N ILE A 444 -11.01 17.13 15.10
CA ILE A 444 -11.25 18.56 14.94
C ILE A 444 -11.11 18.91 13.46
N VAL A 445 -12.09 19.64 12.91
CA VAL A 445 -11.98 20.31 11.62
C VAL A 445 -11.32 21.65 11.87
N GLU A 446 -10.21 21.90 11.22
CA GLU A 446 -9.44 23.14 11.32
C GLU A 446 -10.31 24.34 10.90
N SER A 447 -10.19 25.45 11.60
CA SER A 447 -10.98 26.65 11.30
C SER A 447 -10.53 27.27 9.96
N LEU A 448 -11.48 27.96 9.29
CA LEU A 448 -11.16 28.67 8.05
C LEU A 448 -10.07 29.73 8.25
N GLU A 449 -10.07 30.39 9.41
CA GLU A 449 -9.10 31.42 9.77
C GLU A 449 -7.69 30.82 9.85
N GLU A 450 -7.52 29.65 10.47
CA GLU A 450 -6.24 28.96 10.58
C GLU A 450 -5.75 28.47 9.21
N ILE A 451 -6.63 27.83 8.43
CA ILE A 451 -6.28 27.37 7.07
C ILE A 451 -5.85 28.55 6.19
N ILE A 452 -6.62 29.63 6.18
CA ILE A 452 -6.33 30.82 5.37
C ILE A 452 -5.03 31.49 5.84
N ALA A 453 -4.79 31.59 7.15
CA ALA A 453 -3.56 32.19 7.66
C ALA A 453 -2.33 31.41 7.23
N LYS A 454 -2.34 30.05 7.36
CA LYS A 454 -1.25 29.18 6.91
C LYS A 454 -1.08 29.22 5.39
N ALA A 455 -2.17 29.19 4.62
CA ALA A 455 -2.12 29.26 3.17
C ALA A 455 -1.55 30.60 2.66
N LYS A 456 -1.86 31.71 3.32
CA LYS A 456 -1.23 33.01 3.02
C LYS A 456 0.26 33.03 3.33
N LYS A 457 0.65 32.51 4.51
CA LYS A 457 2.07 32.36 4.86
C LYS A 457 2.83 31.56 3.78
N ALA A 458 2.21 30.46 3.28
CA ALA A 458 2.76 29.68 2.18
C ALA A 458 2.80 30.47 0.85
N ALA A 459 1.76 31.23 0.52
CA ALA A 459 1.73 32.07 -0.67
C ALA A 459 2.79 33.17 -0.64
N ASP A 460 3.01 33.79 0.52
CA ASP A 460 4.08 34.78 0.72
C ASP A 460 5.48 34.18 0.57
N LEU A 461 5.65 32.90 0.96
CA LEU A 461 6.95 32.22 0.94
C LEU A 461 7.26 31.63 -0.45
N PHE A 462 6.28 30.99 -1.08
CA PHE A 462 6.49 30.21 -2.32
C PHE A 462 5.92 30.90 -3.58
N GLY A 463 4.99 31.84 -3.42
CA GLY A 463 4.15 32.38 -4.49
C GLY A 463 2.80 31.66 -4.56
N ALA A 464 1.72 32.43 -4.69
CA ALA A 464 0.35 31.89 -4.74
C ALA A 464 0.11 30.97 -5.96
N ASP A 465 0.83 31.20 -7.04
CA ASP A 465 0.80 30.42 -8.29
C ASP A 465 1.46 29.04 -8.16
N ARG A 466 2.21 28.81 -7.08
CA ARG A 466 2.99 27.59 -6.85
C ARG A 466 2.42 26.70 -5.74
N ILE A 467 1.34 27.08 -5.06
CA ILE A 467 0.85 26.26 -3.95
C ILE A 467 -0.42 25.49 -4.28
N PHE A 468 -0.56 24.33 -3.64
CA PHE A 468 -1.77 23.53 -3.52
C PHE A 468 -2.19 23.43 -2.06
N LEU A 469 -3.44 23.10 -1.81
CA LEU A 469 -3.98 22.87 -0.47
C LEU A 469 -4.37 21.40 -0.34
N ASN A 470 -3.78 20.71 0.61
CA ASN A 470 -4.02 19.28 0.83
C ASN A 470 -4.05 18.93 2.34
N PRO A 471 -4.57 17.75 2.71
CA PRO A 471 -4.34 17.19 4.04
C PRO A 471 -2.87 16.83 4.23
N ASP A 472 -2.45 16.66 5.49
CA ASP A 472 -1.09 16.20 5.82
C ASP A 472 -0.79 14.82 5.23
N CYS A 473 -1.79 13.94 5.19
CA CYS A 473 -1.69 12.59 4.64
C CYS A 473 -3.07 12.08 4.19
N GLY A 474 -3.15 10.82 3.74
CA GLY A 474 -4.40 10.13 3.46
C GLY A 474 -5.27 9.95 4.70
N PHE A 475 -6.58 9.77 4.53
CA PHE A 475 -7.52 9.59 5.63
C PHE A 475 -7.65 8.13 6.11
N ALA A 476 -7.11 7.17 5.38
CA ALA A 476 -7.16 5.75 5.70
C ALA A 476 -6.01 5.00 5.03
N THR A 477 -4.80 5.20 5.53
CA THR A 477 -3.56 4.60 5.02
C THR A 477 -3.62 3.07 5.01
N PHE A 478 -4.18 2.48 6.07
CA PHE A 478 -4.54 1.07 6.17
C PHE A 478 -6.06 0.92 6.11
N ALA A 479 -6.53 -0.08 5.38
CA ALA A 479 -7.95 -0.31 5.17
C ALA A 479 -8.71 -0.49 6.51
N ASP A 480 -8.19 -1.34 7.38
CA ASP A 480 -8.80 -1.72 8.64
C ASP A 480 -8.56 -0.73 9.78
N ASN A 481 -7.66 0.25 9.58
CA ASN A 481 -7.39 1.29 10.58
C ASN A 481 -7.51 2.70 9.98
N PRO A 482 -8.72 3.17 9.66
CA PRO A 482 -8.91 4.54 9.23
C PRO A 482 -8.64 5.50 10.40
N VAL A 483 -7.67 6.41 10.24
CA VAL A 483 -7.39 7.46 11.23
C VAL A 483 -8.51 8.49 11.32
N CYS A 484 -9.40 8.50 10.33
CA CYS A 484 -10.48 9.48 10.18
C CYS A 484 -11.76 8.77 9.69
N SER A 485 -12.93 9.28 10.08
CA SER A 485 -14.20 8.84 9.47
C SER A 485 -14.43 9.52 8.12
N SER A 486 -15.19 8.90 7.22
CA SER A 486 -15.55 9.48 5.91
C SER A 486 -16.24 10.85 6.04
N ARG A 487 -17.13 10.99 7.05
CA ARG A 487 -17.79 12.28 7.34
C ARG A 487 -16.79 13.36 7.73
N LEU A 488 -15.81 13.03 8.54
CA LEU A 488 -14.79 13.97 8.99
C LEU A 488 -13.84 14.34 7.85
N ALA A 489 -13.44 13.36 7.03
CA ALA A 489 -12.64 13.57 5.83
C ALA A 489 -13.33 14.56 4.86
N GLU A 490 -14.65 14.38 4.62
CA GLU A 490 -15.47 15.28 3.81
C GLU A 490 -15.50 16.69 4.40
N ALA A 491 -15.68 16.82 5.71
CA ALA A 491 -15.68 18.12 6.38
C ALA A 491 -14.33 18.86 6.28
N LYS A 492 -13.22 18.13 6.46
CA LYS A 492 -11.86 18.68 6.34
C LYS A 492 -11.54 19.12 4.90
N LEU A 493 -11.89 18.33 3.90
CA LEU A 493 -11.72 18.73 2.48
C LEU A 493 -12.60 19.91 2.12
N SER A 494 -13.85 19.95 2.63
CA SER A 494 -14.74 21.09 2.42
C SER A 494 -14.19 22.41 3.03
N ALA A 495 -13.53 22.32 4.19
CA ALA A 495 -12.88 23.47 4.81
C ALA A 495 -11.71 23.98 3.94
N LEU A 496 -10.89 23.06 3.39
CA LEU A 496 -9.83 23.43 2.45
C LEU A 496 -10.40 24.10 1.18
N ALA A 497 -11.46 23.54 0.59
CA ALA A 497 -12.07 24.08 -0.63
C ALA A 497 -12.64 25.49 -0.41
N ARG A 498 -13.32 25.71 0.72
CA ARG A 498 -13.83 27.04 1.08
C ARG A 498 -12.69 28.06 1.30
N ALA A 499 -11.60 27.63 1.94
CA ALA A 499 -10.43 28.49 2.11
C ALA A 499 -9.80 28.85 0.75
N ALA A 500 -9.67 27.88 -0.15
CA ALA A 500 -9.16 28.09 -1.50
C ALA A 500 -10.05 29.08 -2.29
N GLU A 501 -11.36 28.94 -2.22
CA GLU A 501 -12.31 29.86 -2.86
C GLU A 501 -12.10 31.31 -2.38
N ILE A 502 -11.98 31.54 -1.07
CA ILE A 502 -11.71 32.85 -0.48
C ILE A 502 -10.35 33.41 -0.94
N LEU A 503 -9.33 32.55 -1.04
CA LEU A 503 -8.01 32.99 -1.46
C LEU A 503 -7.94 33.34 -2.95
N ARG A 504 -8.67 32.61 -3.80
CA ARG A 504 -8.75 32.85 -5.25
C ARG A 504 -9.56 34.10 -5.61
N ALA A 505 -10.49 34.50 -4.74
CA ALA A 505 -11.32 35.70 -4.95
C ALA A 505 -10.60 37.02 -4.64
N ARG A 506 -9.40 36.99 -4.11
CA ARG A 506 -8.58 38.15 -3.74
C ARG A 506 -7.47 38.39 -4.75
#